data_7298b4d5ba0dc2d71f832731ac2d2128
#
_entry.id   7298b4d5ba0dc2d71f832731ac2d2128
#
_cell.length_a   1.000
_cell.length_b   1.000
_cell.length_c   1.000
_cell.angle_alpha   90.00
_cell.angle_beta   90.00
_cell.angle_gamma   90.00
#
_symmetry.space_group_name_H-M   'P 1'
#
loop_
_entity.id
_entity.type
_entity.pdbx_description
1 polymer ?
#
loop_
_entity_poly.entity_id
_entity_poly.type
_entity_poly.pdbx_seq_one_letter_code
_entity_poly.pdbx_strand_id
1 'polypeptide(L)'
;MKGIRIQGGMPLQGKVRIQGSKNATLPILAATLLTNEASYIQNCPRIEDVHRFVHLLRELGCMVHWQENGIRVQPGGRDDLPCERAEARRMRGEAITGMRSSLCLLGALLGRCGYVTMEHPGGCVIGDRPIDLHIHALEQMGVEFLEEDGLLSARAKNLHGARITLKFPSVGATENILLAAVKATGDTVITGAALEPEVIALCEFLTACGASIEGIGSPELIIHGGEDLHGTRYTVPTDRIVAGTYLFGCIGCGGSVLLNQAPWRQMEAVTVAAERMGAQCTVSEEGLFVQAPGRPKSIGHLQTGPYPEFPTDLQSAAMAVLTMAEGISCIEENIFENRFRIAEPLKGMGAEIVLKDGRHAVITGVEHLRGSRMEACELRGGAALVLAGLAAEGESFVTGQHFIERGYENICRDLRELGARIISV
;
A
#
# COMPACT_ATOMS: atom_id res chain seq x y z
N MET A 1 28.37 -0.07 1.61
CA MET A 1 27.00 0.27 1.14
C MET A 1 26.06 -0.74 1.75
N LYS A 2 25.03 -0.27 2.46
CA LYS A 2 23.97 -1.15 2.99
C LYS A 2 23.15 -1.74 1.82
N GLY A 3 22.83 -3.02 1.90
CA GLY A 3 22.03 -3.69 0.86
C GLY A 3 21.68 -5.13 1.23
N ILE A 4 21.11 -5.82 0.29
CA ILE A 4 20.67 -7.22 0.43
C ILE A 4 21.52 -8.08 -0.49
N ARG A 5 22.23 -9.06 0.09
CA ARG A 5 22.99 -10.08 -0.64
C ARG A 5 22.14 -11.32 -0.76
N ILE A 6 22.11 -11.90 -1.95
CA ILE A 6 21.25 -13.02 -2.31
C ILE A 6 22.06 -14.06 -3.06
N GLN A 7 22.02 -15.31 -2.63
CA GLN A 7 22.46 -16.47 -3.41
C GLN A 7 21.22 -17.11 -4.04
N GLY A 8 21.08 -16.96 -5.35
CA GLY A 8 19.93 -17.43 -6.08
C GLY A 8 19.99 -18.91 -6.48
N GLY A 9 18.98 -19.35 -7.24
CA GLY A 9 18.86 -20.70 -7.79
C GLY A 9 18.36 -21.78 -6.82
N MET A 10 17.76 -21.38 -5.69
CA MET A 10 17.20 -22.31 -4.69
C MET A 10 15.67 -22.21 -4.69
N PRO A 11 14.94 -23.36 -4.69
CA PRO A 11 13.50 -23.35 -4.56
C PRO A 11 13.07 -22.84 -3.17
N LEU A 12 11.94 -22.15 -3.11
CA LEU A 12 11.38 -21.72 -1.85
C LEU A 12 10.49 -22.81 -1.24
N GLN A 13 10.72 -23.12 0.04
CA GLN A 13 9.96 -24.12 0.80
C GLN A 13 9.76 -23.64 2.23
N GLY A 14 8.57 -23.81 2.76
CA GLY A 14 8.29 -23.52 4.16
C GLY A 14 7.00 -22.75 4.38
N LYS A 15 6.94 -22.08 5.52
CA LYS A 15 5.78 -21.31 5.97
C LYS A 15 6.24 -19.92 6.36
N VAL A 16 5.54 -18.91 5.92
CA VAL A 16 5.77 -17.52 6.31
C VAL A 16 4.47 -16.89 6.78
N ARG A 17 4.53 -16.16 7.90
CA ARG A 17 3.39 -15.39 8.39
C ARG A 17 3.29 -14.06 7.64
N ILE A 18 2.11 -13.75 7.12
CA ILE A 18 1.85 -12.47 6.47
C ILE A 18 1.60 -11.38 7.51
N GLN A 19 2.37 -10.30 7.42
CA GLN A 19 2.25 -9.11 8.26
C GLN A 19 0.93 -8.35 8.04
N GLY A 20 0.62 -7.39 8.91
CA GLY A 20 -0.51 -6.49 8.73
C GLY A 20 -0.37 -5.57 7.50
N SER A 21 -1.51 -5.19 6.93
CA SER A 21 -1.56 -4.36 5.72
C SER A 21 -1.06 -2.94 5.98
N LYS A 22 -0.02 -2.55 5.26
CA LYS A 22 0.47 -1.16 5.23
C LYS A 22 -0.63 -0.19 4.82
N ASN A 23 -1.28 -0.49 3.69
CA ASN A 23 -2.23 0.42 3.06
C ASN A 23 -3.52 0.59 3.88
N ALA A 24 -3.91 -0.42 4.68
CA ALA A 24 -5.00 -0.29 5.64
C ALA A 24 -4.56 0.44 6.93
N THR A 25 -3.33 0.19 7.41
CA THR A 25 -2.85 0.76 8.67
C THR A 25 -2.78 2.29 8.63
N LEU A 26 -2.29 2.88 7.55
CA LEU A 26 -2.02 4.31 7.48
C LEU A 26 -3.28 5.18 7.56
N PRO A 27 -4.37 4.91 6.79
CA PRO A 27 -5.62 5.65 6.95
C PRO A 27 -6.31 5.35 8.29
N ILE A 28 -6.21 4.14 8.85
CA ILE A 28 -6.72 3.81 10.18
C ILE A 28 -6.01 4.62 11.26
N LEU A 29 -4.68 4.79 11.17
CA LEU A 29 -3.93 5.65 12.08
C LEU A 29 -4.36 7.12 11.96
N ALA A 30 -4.64 7.62 10.74
CA ALA A 30 -5.22 8.95 10.55
C ALA A 30 -6.61 9.06 11.20
N ALA A 31 -7.45 8.03 11.05
CA ALA A 31 -8.79 7.98 11.61
C ALA A 31 -8.80 8.03 13.15
N THR A 32 -7.72 7.57 13.83
CA THR A 32 -7.63 7.71 15.30
C THR A 32 -7.71 9.17 15.77
N LEU A 33 -7.35 10.14 14.91
CA LEU A 33 -7.48 11.56 15.22
C LEU A 33 -8.93 12.04 15.38
N LEU A 34 -9.92 11.31 14.87
CA LEU A 34 -11.32 11.71 14.84
C LEU A 34 -12.05 11.50 16.18
N THR A 35 -11.42 10.85 17.14
CA THR A 35 -11.94 10.61 18.48
C THR A 35 -11.08 11.31 19.55
N ASN A 36 -11.60 11.44 20.78
CA ASN A 36 -10.85 11.91 21.94
C ASN A 36 -10.36 10.75 22.83
N GLU A 37 -10.73 9.53 22.49
CA GLU A 37 -10.40 8.34 23.27
C GLU A 37 -9.24 7.55 22.63
N ALA A 38 -8.62 6.69 23.43
CA ALA A 38 -7.55 5.84 22.96
C ALA A 38 -8.08 4.70 22.08
N SER A 39 -7.44 4.48 20.95
CA SER A 39 -7.62 3.28 20.12
C SER A 39 -6.42 2.34 20.23
N TYR A 40 -6.69 1.03 20.13
CA TYR A 40 -5.67 0.00 20.10
C TYR A 40 -5.72 -0.75 18.77
N ILE A 41 -4.70 -0.53 17.94
CA ILE A 41 -4.59 -1.07 16.58
C ILE A 41 -3.68 -2.29 16.63
N GLN A 42 -4.27 -3.48 16.55
CA GLN A 42 -3.56 -4.76 16.54
C GLN A 42 -3.07 -5.11 15.13
N ASN A 43 -2.08 -6.00 15.03
CA ASN A 43 -1.45 -6.41 13.78
C ASN A 43 -0.93 -5.23 12.94
N CYS A 44 -0.57 -4.13 13.59
CA CYS A 44 0.03 -2.96 12.94
C CYS A 44 1.47 -3.31 12.54
N PRO A 45 1.86 -3.25 11.24
CA PRO A 45 3.18 -3.65 10.81
C PRO A 45 4.25 -2.65 11.24
N ARG A 46 5.43 -3.17 11.64
CA ARG A 46 6.58 -2.36 12.07
C ARG A 46 7.46 -2.00 10.89
N ILE A 47 6.92 -1.25 9.96
CA ILE A 47 7.56 -0.79 8.73
C ILE A 47 7.88 0.71 8.80
N GLU A 48 8.81 1.17 7.96
CA GLU A 48 9.28 2.55 7.96
C GLU A 48 8.15 3.57 7.73
N ASP A 49 7.21 3.31 6.81
CA ASP A 49 6.09 4.23 6.57
C ASP A 49 5.16 4.35 7.78
N VAL A 50 4.97 3.28 8.58
CA VAL A 50 4.20 3.35 9.82
C VAL A 50 4.97 4.11 10.90
N HIS A 51 6.29 3.91 11.01
CA HIS A 51 7.12 4.69 11.95
C HIS A 51 7.09 6.18 11.64
N ARG A 52 7.17 6.57 10.37
CA ARG A 52 7.04 7.97 9.92
C ARG A 52 5.65 8.53 10.23
N PHE A 53 4.60 7.74 10.02
CA PHE A 53 3.23 8.17 10.33
C PHE A 53 3.02 8.35 11.84
N VAL A 54 3.57 7.46 12.66
CA VAL A 54 3.58 7.59 14.12
C VAL A 54 4.32 8.86 14.57
N HIS A 55 5.41 9.21 13.90
CA HIS A 55 6.11 10.48 14.17
C HIS A 55 5.19 11.68 13.91
N LEU A 56 4.48 11.71 12.77
CA LEU A 56 3.50 12.76 12.46
C LEU A 56 2.38 12.83 13.48
N LEU A 57 1.83 11.70 13.94
CA LEU A 57 0.81 11.68 14.99
C LEU A 57 1.34 12.27 16.31
N ARG A 58 2.61 12.01 16.66
CA ARG A 58 3.23 12.61 17.86
C ARG A 58 3.44 14.11 17.72
N GLU A 59 3.85 14.59 16.56
CA GLU A 59 3.93 16.04 16.25
C GLU A 59 2.56 16.71 16.32
N LEU A 60 1.49 15.97 16.00
CA LEU A 60 0.11 16.41 16.15
C LEU A 60 -0.41 16.28 17.60
N GLY A 61 0.44 15.99 18.59
CA GLY A 61 0.09 15.93 19.99
C GLY A 61 -0.50 14.59 20.47
N CYS A 62 -0.45 13.54 19.66
CA CYS A 62 -0.91 12.22 20.08
C CYS A 62 0.13 11.51 20.98
N MET A 63 -0.33 10.85 22.03
CA MET A 63 0.49 9.88 22.74
C MET A 63 0.40 8.53 22.03
N VAL A 64 1.53 8.05 21.52
CA VAL A 64 1.60 6.84 20.71
C VAL A 64 2.60 5.86 21.31
N HIS A 65 2.13 4.67 21.68
CA HIS A 65 2.93 3.64 22.34
C HIS A 65 2.81 2.29 21.60
N TRP A 66 3.95 1.75 21.17
CA TRP A 66 4.04 0.39 20.68
C TRP A 66 3.79 -0.60 21.83
N GLN A 67 3.01 -1.62 21.56
CA GLN A 67 2.76 -2.77 22.43
C GLN A 67 3.17 -4.06 21.71
N GLU A 68 3.12 -5.20 22.38
CA GLU A 68 3.57 -6.48 21.82
C GLU A 68 2.88 -6.80 20.47
N ASN A 69 1.54 -6.68 20.42
CA ASN A 69 0.73 -7.06 19.26
C ASN A 69 0.12 -5.88 18.51
N GLY A 70 0.68 -4.68 18.63
CA GLY A 70 0.12 -3.53 17.93
C GLY A 70 0.57 -2.19 18.52
N ILE A 71 -0.27 -1.17 18.32
CA ILE A 71 0.02 0.19 18.73
C ILE A 71 -1.21 0.81 19.41
N ARG A 72 -0.98 1.49 20.53
CA ARG A 72 -1.98 2.30 21.20
C ARG A 72 -1.80 3.76 20.83
N VAL A 73 -2.85 4.38 20.29
CA VAL A 73 -2.88 5.80 19.93
C VAL A 73 -3.90 6.49 20.82
N GLN A 74 -3.47 7.50 21.55
CA GLN A 74 -4.31 8.40 22.32
C GLN A 74 -4.18 9.80 21.74
N PRO A 75 -5.19 10.32 21.04
CA PRO A 75 -5.17 11.70 20.58
C PRO A 75 -5.06 12.68 21.76
N GLY A 76 -4.39 13.80 21.55
CA GLY A 76 -4.41 14.93 22.50
C GLY A 76 -5.82 15.51 22.63
N GLY A 77 -6.11 16.18 23.74
CA GLY A 77 -7.37 16.94 23.92
C GLY A 77 -7.56 17.97 22.80
N ARG A 78 -8.79 18.42 22.57
CA ARG A 78 -9.08 19.49 21.58
C ARG A 78 -8.21 20.73 21.83
N ASP A 79 -7.96 21.06 23.08
CA ASP A 79 -7.16 22.21 23.54
C ASP A 79 -5.65 21.96 23.43
N ASP A 80 -5.22 20.68 23.43
CA ASP A 80 -3.81 20.28 23.32
C ASP A 80 -3.34 20.17 21.86
N LEU A 81 -4.28 19.97 20.94
CA LEU A 81 -3.95 20.06 19.53
C LEU A 81 -3.70 21.54 19.20
N PRO A 82 -2.62 21.83 18.46
CA PRO A 82 -2.34 23.21 18.05
C PRO A 82 -3.43 23.79 17.14
N CYS A 83 -4.73 23.51 17.39
CA CYS A 83 -5.87 23.90 16.56
C CYS A 83 -6.15 25.41 16.52
N GLU A 84 -5.79 26.14 17.55
CA GLU A 84 -6.08 27.58 17.62
C GLU A 84 -4.92 28.46 17.15
N ARG A 85 -3.71 27.93 16.99
CA ARG A 85 -2.56 28.69 16.53
C ARG A 85 -2.22 28.32 15.09
N ALA A 86 -2.68 29.11 14.13
CA ALA A 86 -2.48 28.94 12.68
C ALA A 86 -1.02 28.70 12.27
N GLU A 87 -0.04 29.18 13.04
CA GLU A 87 1.39 29.01 12.78
C GLU A 87 1.98 27.67 13.24
N ALA A 88 1.33 26.99 14.19
CA ALA A 88 1.87 25.78 14.81
C ALA A 88 1.59 24.50 14.03
N ARG A 89 0.83 24.54 12.93
CA ARG A 89 0.33 23.37 12.19
C ARG A 89 0.83 23.25 10.77
N ARG A 90 1.92 23.84 10.46
CA ARG A 90 2.55 23.62 9.17
C ARG A 90 3.25 22.26 9.21
N MET A 91 2.58 21.23 8.72
CA MET A 91 3.21 19.91 8.57
C MET A 91 4.24 20.00 7.46
N ARG A 92 5.51 19.88 7.80
CA ARG A 92 6.66 20.03 6.91
C ARG A 92 7.65 18.87 7.11
N GLY A 93 8.53 18.73 6.14
CA GLY A 93 9.68 17.85 6.22
C GLY A 93 9.46 16.47 5.59
N GLU A 94 10.49 15.65 5.68
CA GLU A 94 10.58 14.37 4.98
C GLU A 94 9.45 13.38 5.32
N ALA A 95 8.90 13.45 6.53
CA ALA A 95 7.77 12.60 6.92
C ALA A 95 6.50 12.90 6.09
N ILE A 96 6.30 14.14 5.63
CA ILE A 96 5.20 14.53 4.74
C ILE A 96 5.59 14.32 3.28
N THR A 97 6.71 14.92 2.85
CA THR A 97 7.12 14.91 1.44
C THR A 97 7.61 13.55 0.96
N GLY A 98 8.14 12.71 1.86
CA GLY A 98 8.64 11.37 1.54
C GLY A 98 7.58 10.27 1.50
N MET A 99 6.31 10.57 1.90
CA MET A 99 5.27 9.56 2.03
C MET A 99 3.91 10.07 1.53
N ARG A 100 3.43 9.50 0.41
CA ARG A 100 2.15 9.91 -0.21
C ARG A 100 0.94 9.74 0.73
N SER A 101 0.94 8.71 1.57
CA SER A 101 -0.16 8.42 2.51
C SER A 101 -0.28 9.45 3.64
N SER A 102 0.68 10.37 3.82
CA SER A 102 0.51 11.54 4.69
C SER A 102 -0.71 12.38 4.30
N LEU A 103 -1.15 12.28 3.04
CA LEU A 103 -2.35 12.94 2.54
C LEU A 103 -3.64 12.50 3.27
N CYS A 104 -3.69 11.31 3.89
CA CYS A 104 -4.84 10.89 4.71
C CYS A 104 -5.06 11.82 5.93
N LEU A 105 -4.01 12.52 6.38
CA LEU A 105 -4.14 13.52 7.43
C LEU A 105 -4.99 14.73 7.02
N LEU A 106 -5.11 15.01 5.71
CA LEU A 106 -5.94 16.10 5.20
C LEU A 106 -7.40 15.93 5.63
N GLY A 107 -8.04 14.81 5.26
CA GLY A 107 -9.43 14.51 5.63
C GLY A 107 -9.63 14.39 7.15
N ALA A 108 -8.70 13.71 7.84
CA ALA A 108 -8.78 13.53 9.30
C ALA A 108 -8.70 14.87 10.07
N LEU A 109 -7.80 15.78 9.68
CA LEU A 109 -7.65 17.08 10.34
C LEU A 109 -8.77 18.04 9.98
N LEU A 110 -9.29 18.00 8.75
CA LEU A 110 -10.49 18.74 8.39
C LEU A 110 -11.69 18.28 9.22
N GLY A 111 -11.91 16.97 9.37
CA GLY A 111 -12.96 16.42 10.21
C GLY A 111 -12.81 16.78 11.69
N ARG A 112 -11.57 16.76 12.22
CA ARG A 112 -11.32 17.05 13.63
C ARG A 112 -11.31 18.54 13.96
N CYS A 113 -10.68 19.33 13.11
CA CYS A 113 -10.29 20.71 13.41
C CYS A 113 -10.85 21.76 12.43
N GLY A 114 -11.34 21.34 11.28
CA GLY A 114 -11.74 22.22 10.20
C GLY A 114 -10.59 22.96 9.50
N TYR A 115 -9.34 22.63 9.79
CA TYR A 115 -8.19 23.33 9.22
C TYR A 115 -6.92 22.47 9.18
N VAL A 116 -6.14 22.58 8.11
CA VAL A 116 -4.82 21.97 7.97
C VAL A 116 -3.94 22.77 7.00
N THR A 117 -2.64 22.85 7.27
CA THR A 117 -1.62 23.30 6.31
C THR A 117 -0.50 22.29 6.25
N MET A 118 -0.17 21.83 5.04
CA MET A 118 0.86 20.81 4.83
C MET A 118 1.67 21.08 3.57
N GLU A 119 2.94 20.65 3.55
CA GLU A 119 3.68 20.56 2.31
C GLU A 119 3.00 19.55 1.37
N HIS A 120 3.16 19.77 0.06
CA HIS A 120 2.65 18.80 -0.89
C HIS A 120 3.22 17.40 -0.57
N PRO A 121 2.35 16.39 -0.36
CA PRO A 121 2.83 15.04 -0.14
C PRO A 121 3.58 14.59 -1.38
N GLY A 122 4.86 14.39 -1.22
CA GLY A 122 5.75 13.88 -2.24
C GLY A 122 5.53 12.39 -2.43
N GLY A 123 6.51 11.73 -2.89
CA GLY A 123 6.50 10.39 -2.69
C GLY A 123 6.96 9.43 -3.69
N CYS A 124 6.34 8.86 -4.55
CA CYS A 124 6.87 7.75 -5.32
C CYS A 124 7.22 8.19 -6.74
N VAL A 125 8.38 7.76 -7.21
CA VAL A 125 8.86 8.03 -8.58
C VAL A 125 8.12 7.23 -9.67
N ILE A 126 6.96 6.64 -9.34
CA ILE A 126 6.18 5.75 -10.21
C ILE A 126 5.22 6.46 -11.18
N GLY A 127 5.05 7.78 -11.06
CA GLY A 127 4.20 8.59 -11.94
C GLY A 127 3.67 9.85 -11.27
N ASP A 128 3.00 10.69 -12.06
CA ASP A 128 2.25 11.82 -11.56
C ASP A 128 1.06 11.32 -10.73
N ARG A 129 0.90 11.89 -9.56
CA ARG A 129 -0.17 11.51 -8.63
C ARG A 129 -0.90 12.78 -8.19
N PRO A 130 -1.68 13.38 -9.08
CA PRO A 130 -2.41 14.62 -8.78
C PRO A 130 -3.34 14.42 -7.57
N ILE A 131 -3.65 15.51 -6.88
CA ILE A 131 -4.57 15.52 -5.73
C ILE A 131 -5.90 16.19 -6.07
N ASP A 132 -6.16 16.44 -7.34
CA ASP A 132 -7.35 17.07 -7.88
C ASP A 132 -8.65 16.40 -7.43
N LEU A 133 -8.71 15.06 -7.42
CA LEU A 133 -9.87 14.31 -6.94
C LEU A 133 -10.13 14.55 -5.44
N HIS A 134 -9.06 14.68 -4.63
CA HIS A 134 -9.19 14.99 -3.21
C HIS A 134 -9.72 16.42 -3.00
N ILE A 135 -9.09 17.40 -3.68
CA ILE A 135 -9.46 18.80 -3.60
C ILE A 135 -10.92 18.97 -4.03
N HIS A 136 -11.26 18.51 -5.23
CA HIS A 136 -12.60 18.67 -5.80
C HIS A 136 -13.70 18.03 -4.93
N ALA A 137 -13.43 16.88 -4.33
CA ALA A 137 -14.37 16.22 -3.43
C ALA A 137 -14.57 17.02 -2.14
N LEU A 138 -13.49 17.48 -1.51
CA LEU A 138 -13.55 18.23 -0.26
C LEU A 138 -14.12 19.65 -0.45
N GLU A 139 -13.91 20.29 -1.61
CA GLU A 139 -14.57 21.56 -1.97
C GLU A 139 -16.10 21.43 -1.96
N GLN A 140 -16.64 20.30 -2.46
CA GLN A 140 -18.08 20.03 -2.39
C GLN A 140 -18.59 19.87 -0.95
N MET A 141 -17.72 19.56 0.01
CA MET A 141 -18.01 19.49 1.45
C MET A 141 -17.79 20.84 2.17
N GLY A 142 -17.55 21.94 1.44
CA GLY A 142 -17.37 23.28 1.98
C GLY A 142 -15.94 23.61 2.42
N VAL A 143 -14.94 22.90 1.91
CA VAL A 143 -13.53 23.19 2.16
C VAL A 143 -13.01 24.22 1.16
N GLU A 144 -12.35 25.26 1.66
CA GLU A 144 -11.62 26.26 0.86
C GLU A 144 -10.14 25.87 0.84
N PHE A 145 -9.54 25.83 -0.35
CA PHE A 145 -8.12 25.55 -0.53
C PHE A 145 -7.34 26.79 -0.92
N LEU A 146 -6.15 26.93 -0.39
CA LEU A 146 -5.16 27.94 -0.77
C LEU A 146 -3.80 27.27 -0.92
N GLU A 147 -3.13 27.56 -2.02
CA GLU A 147 -1.77 27.11 -2.26
C GLU A 147 -0.85 28.34 -2.28
N GLU A 148 0.08 28.38 -1.32
CA GLU A 148 1.02 29.49 -1.15
C GLU A 148 2.35 28.96 -0.61
N ASP A 149 3.47 29.45 -1.16
CA ASP A 149 4.83 29.06 -0.76
C ASP A 149 5.11 27.55 -0.70
N GLY A 150 4.49 26.77 -1.62
CA GLY A 150 4.62 25.31 -1.68
C GLY A 150 3.86 24.58 -0.57
N LEU A 151 2.99 25.27 0.14
CA LEU A 151 2.09 24.73 1.14
C LEU A 151 0.66 24.68 0.62
N LEU A 152 0.01 23.56 0.86
CA LEU A 152 -1.43 23.39 0.68
C LEU A 152 -2.12 23.69 2.02
N SER A 153 -2.91 24.75 2.06
CA SER A 153 -3.80 25.07 3.18
C SER A 153 -5.21 24.70 2.82
N ALA A 154 -5.92 24.03 3.72
CA ALA A 154 -7.32 23.66 3.57
C ALA A 154 -8.11 24.09 4.81
N ARG A 155 -9.27 24.71 4.60
CA ARG A 155 -10.13 25.21 5.68
C ARG A 155 -11.60 24.97 5.39
N ALA A 156 -12.30 24.40 6.35
CA ALA A 156 -13.75 24.31 6.35
C ALA A 156 -14.33 25.11 7.53
N LYS A 157 -15.09 26.17 7.26
CA LYS A 157 -15.84 26.88 8.30
C LYS A 157 -17.01 26.04 8.81
N ASN A 158 -17.69 25.39 7.88
CA ASN A 158 -18.81 24.47 8.13
C ASN A 158 -18.61 23.26 7.24
N LEU A 159 -17.98 22.22 7.75
CA LEU A 159 -17.86 20.97 7.03
C LEU A 159 -19.23 20.28 6.97
N HIS A 160 -19.73 20.04 5.78
CA HIS A 160 -21.07 19.49 5.56
C HIS A 160 -21.05 18.32 4.57
N GLY A 161 -22.08 17.48 4.66
CA GLY A 161 -22.31 16.38 3.75
C GLY A 161 -22.56 16.83 2.31
N ALA A 162 -22.18 16.00 1.36
CA ALA A 162 -22.31 16.29 -0.08
C ALA A 162 -22.57 15.02 -0.90
N ARG A 163 -23.05 15.20 -2.15
CA ARG A 163 -23.10 14.13 -3.14
C ARG A 163 -21.89 14.24 -4.05
N ILE A 164 -20.97 13.29 -3.92
CA ILE A 164 -19.65 13.31 -4.58
C ILE A 164 -19.57 12.15 -5.57
N THR A 165 -19.25 12.45 -6.82
CA THR A 165 -19.02 11.44 -7.86
C THR A 165 -17.53 11.42 -8.22
N LEU A 166 -16.85 10.33 -7.94
CA LEU A 166 -15.47 10.10 -8.34
C LEU A 166 -15.44 9.56 -9.78
N LYS A 167 -14.78 10.29 -10.69
CA LYS A 167 -14.61 9.86 -12.10
C LYS A 167 -13.69 8.66 -12.26
N PHE A 168 -12.85 8.41 -11.25
CA PHE A 168 -11.95 7.29 -11.12
C PHE A 168 -12.01 6.79 -9.66
N PRO A 169 -12.04 5.46 -9.40
CA PRO A 169 -12.11 4.93 -8.05
C PRO A 169 -10.78 5.11 -7.31
N SER A 170 -10.50 6.36 -6.92
CA SER A 170 -9.27 6.71 -6.22
C SER A 170 -9.34 6.29 -4.75
N VAL A 171 -8.47 5.37 -4.33
CA VAL A 171 -8.34 4.93 -2.94
C VAL A 171 -8.14 6.12 -2.01
N GLY A 172 -7.12 6.94 -2.26
CA GLY A 172 -6.80 8.07 -1.38
C GLY A 172 -7.89 9.13 -1.32
N ALA A 173 -8.59 9.43 -2.44
CA ALA A 173 -9.72 10.36 -2.43
C ALA A 173 -10.88 9.80 -1.61
N THR A 174 -11.23 8.52 -1.81
CA THR A 174 -12.28 7.84 -1.01
C THR A 174 -11.95 7.87 0.48
N GLU A 175 -10.71 7.55 0.87
CA GLU A 175 -10.25 7.61 2.26
C GLU A 175 -10.37 9.02 2.86
N ASN A 176 -9.93 10.05 2.14
CA ASN A 176 -10.02 11.43 2.63
C ASN A 176 -11.46 11.91 2.77
N ILE A 177 -12.34 11.54 1.84
CA ILE A 177 -13.77 11.86 1.95
C ILE A 177 -14.36 11.17 3.18
N LEU A 178 -14.10 9.87 3.37
CA LEU A 178 -14.56 9.11 4.54
C LEU A 178 -14.14 9.77 5.85
N LEU A 179 -12.83 10.11 5.97
CA LEU A 179 -12.25 10.72 7.18
C LEU A 179 -12.86 12.11 7.48
N ALA A 180 -13.21 12.88 6.47
CA ALA A 180 -13.88 14.17 6.64
C ALA A 180 -15.39 14.00 6.93
N ALA A 181 -16.06 13.10 6.17
CA ALA A 181 -17.51 12.95 6.16
C ALA A 181 -18.08 12.48 7.49
N VAL A 182 -17.40 11.58 8.22
CA VAL A 182 -17.88 11.10 9.53
C VAL A 182 -18.02 12.20 10.58
N LYS A 183 -17.37 13.35 10.36
CA LYS A 183 -17.47 14.53 11.24
C LYS A 183 -18.22 15.70 10.59
N ALA A 184 -18.65 15.57 9.33
CA ALA A 184 -19.42 16.59 8.62
C ALA A 184 -20.85 16.68 9.14
N THR A 185 -21.51 17.81 8.95
CA THR A 185 -22.93 17.95 9.28
C THR A 185 -23.79 17.40 8.14
N GLY A 186 -24.62 16.39 8.42
CA GLY A 186 -25.50 15.76 7.42
C GLY A 186 -24.80 14.63 6.64
N ASP A 187 -25.49 14.09 5.66
CA ASP A 187 -25.08 12.88 4.94
C ASP A 187 -24.16 13.17 3.76
N THR A 188 -23.14 12.33 3.59
CA THR A 188 -22.28 12.31 2.40
C THR A 188 -22.55 11.05 1.60
N VAL A 189 -22.79 11.20 0.29
CA VAL A 189 -22.93 10.09 -0.64
C VAL A 189 -21.75 10.10 -1.61
N ILE A 190 -20.98 9.02 -1.63
CA ILE A 190 -19.88 8.83 -2.59
C ILE A 190 -20.34 7.85 -3.65
N THR A 191 -20.32 8.25 -4.93
CA THR A 191 -20.52 7.36 -6.08
C THR A 191 -19.19 7.16 -6.81
N GLY A 192 -18.85 5.92 -7.16
CA GLY A 192 -17.55 5.56 -7.75
C GLY A 192 -16.44 5.44 -6.68
N ALA A 193 -16.80 5.10 -5.45
CA ALA A 193 -15.84 4.82 -4.38
C ALA A 193 -14.90 3.66 -4.76
N ALA A 194 -13.68 3.70 -4.26
CA ALA A 194 -12.71 2.63 -4.40
C ALA A 194 -13.14 1.39 -3.59
N LEU A 195 -12.96 0.21 -4.16
CA LEU A 195 -13.39 -1.08 -3.60
C LEU A 195 -12.24 -1.86 -2.93
N GLU A 196 -11.06 -1.27 -2.88
CA GLU A 196 -9.89 -1.91 -2.29
C GLU A 196 -10.17 -2.34 -0.84
N PRO A 197 -9.71 -3.54 -0.45
CA PRO A 197 -9.90 -4.06 0.91
C PRO A 197 -9.42 -3.10 2.00
N GLU A 198 -8.47 -2.25 1.70
CA GLU A 198 -7.93 -1.23 2.60
C GLU A 198 -8.97 -0.12 2.90
N VAL A 199 -9.81 0.22 1.93
CA VAL A 199 -10.93 1.16 2.10
C VAL A 199 -12.02 0.52 2.96
N ILE A 200 -12.32 -0.76 2.71
CA ILE A 200 -13.28 -1.52 3.55
C ILE A 200 -12.78 -1.55 4.99
N ALA A 201 -11.50 -1.85 5.23
CA ALA A 201 -10.91 -1.86 6.56
C ALA A 201 -11.01 -0.50 7.27
N LEU A 202 -10.86 0.62 6.54
CA LEU A 202 -11.08 1.95 7.09
C LEU A 202 -12.56 2.17 7.48
N CYS A 203 -13.50 1.78 6.63
CA CYS A 203 -14.94 1.85 6.96
C CYS A 203 -15.27 1.02 8.20
N GLU A 204 -14.78 -0.21 8.29
CA GLU A 204 -14.97 -1.09 9.45
C GLU A 204 -14.39 -0.49 10.74
N PHE A 205 -13.19 0.10 10.66
CA PHE A 205 -12.59 0.80 11.79
C PHE A 205 -13.44 1.99 12.24
N LEU A 206 -13.88 2.84 11.30
CA LEU A 206 -14.75 3.99 11.60
C LEU A 206 -16.09 3.55 12.20
N THR A 207 -16.69 2.48 11.67
CA THR A 207 -17.91 1.89 12.23
C THR A 207 -17.68 1.35 13.64
N ALA A 208 -16.53 0.70 13.89
CA ALA A 208 -16.16 0.26 15.22
C ALA A 208 -15.89 1.42 16.19
N CYS A 209 -15.64 2.63 15.69
CA CYS A 209 -15.59 3.87 16.49
C CYS A 209 -16.95 4.54 16.67
N GLY A 210 -18.03 4.00 16.10
CA GLY A 210 -19.38 4.55 16.24
C GLY A 210 -19.89 5.33 15.01
N ALA A 211 -19.15 5.36 13.90
CA ALA A 211 -19.65 5.95 12.67
C ALA A 211 -20.74 5.08 12.01
N SER A 212 -21.70 5.73 11.35
CA SER A 212 -22.73 5.06 10.55
C SER A 212 -22.39 5.17 9.07
N ILE A 213 -22.05 4.03 8.44
CA ILE A 213 -21.63 3.94 7.03
C ILE A 213 -22.40 2.80 6.37
N GLU A 214 -23.11 3.11 5.28
CA GLU A 214 -23.81 2.13 4.47
C GLU A 214 -23.07 1.86 3.15
N GLY A 215 -23.31 0.71 2.52
CA GLY A 215 -22.74 0.35 1.22
C GLY A 215 -21.26 -0.06 1.27
N ILE A 216 -20.71 -0.42 2.43
CA ILE A 216 -19.31 -0.86 2.58
C ILE A 216 -19.00 -2.01 1.61
N GLY A 217 -17.95 -1.85 0.80
CA GLY A 217 -17.58 -2.81 -0.24
C GLY A 217 -18.36 -2.67 -1.55
N SER A 218 -19.17 -1.62 -1.71
CA SER A 218 -19.84 -1.26 -2.95
C SER A 218 -19.31 0.06 -3.52
N PRO A 219 -19.57 0.36 -4.81
CA PRO A 219 -19.12 1.62 -5.41
C PRO A 219 -19.93 2.83 -4.94
N GLU A 220 -20.97 2.64 -4.14
CA GLU A 220 -21.73 3.70 -3.50
C GLU A 220 -21.65 3.57 -1.97
N LEU A 221 -21.15 4.62 -1.31
CA LEU A 221 -21.06 4.73 0.14
C LEU A 221 -21.96 5.87 0.62
N ILE A 222 -22.71 5.63 1.70
CA ILE A 222 -23.47 6.67 2.39
C ILE A 222 -22.90 6.79 3.80
N ILE A 223 -22.43 7.98 4.14
CA ILE A 223 -21.82 8.29 5.43
C ILE A 223 -22.74 9.27 6.16
N HIS A 224 -23.30 8.85 7.30
CA HIS A 224 -24.07 9.71 8.18
C HIS A 224 -23.09 10.44 9.10
N GLY A 225 -22.95 11.75 8.91
CA GLY A 225 -21.96 12.55 9.61
C GLY A 225 -22.47 13.14 10.93
N GLY A 226 -21.53 13.65 11.73
CA GLY A 226 -21.83 14.37 12.98
C GLY A 226 -21.92 13.48 14.23
N GLU A 227 -21.70 12.19 14.11
CA GLU A 227 -21.70 11.27 15.25
C GLU A 227 -20.49 11.47 16.17
N ASP A 228 -20.70 11.21 17.47
CA ASP A 228 -19.62 11.20 18.46
C ASP A 228 -18.85 9.90 18.36
N LEU A 229 -17.61 9.97 17.87
CA LEU A 229 -16.75 8.83 17.74
C LEU A 229 -15.97 8.55 19.03
N HIS A 230 -15.84 7.27 19.36
CA HIS A 230 -15.10 6.78 20.52
C HIS A 230 -13.87 5.94 20.14
N GLY A 231 -12.97 5.70 21.10
CA GLY A 231 -11.84 4.81 20.91
C GLY A 231 -12.27 3.35 20.79
N THR A 232 -11.51 2.57 20.03
CA THR A 232 -11.83 1.17 19.78
C THR A 232 -10.60 0.27 19.76
N ARG A 233 -10.83 -1.04 19.77
CA ARG A 233 -9.83 -2.06 19.47
C ARG A 233 -10.13 -2.65 18.10
N TYR A 234 -9.16 -2.56 17.19
CA TYR A 234 -9.30 -3.05 15.83
C TYR A 234 -8.06 -3.84 15.41
N THR A 235 -8.27 -4.91 14.65
CA THR A 235 -7.18 -5.71 14.10
C THR A 235 -7.04 -5.42 12.61
N VAL A 236 -5.91 -4.86 12.22
CA VAL A 236 -5.59 -4.61 10.81
C VAL A 236 -5.53 -5.93 10.05
N PRO A 237 -6.20 -6.05 8.89
CA PRO A 237 -6.11 -7.25 8.06
C PRO A 237 -4.68 -7.48 7.57
N THR A 238 -4.37 -8.73 7.23
CA THR A 238 -3.06 -9.08 6.66
C THR A 238 -2.87 -8.48 5.27
N ASP A 239 -1.62 -8.25 4.89
CA ASP A 239 -1.25 -7.51 3.66
C ASP A 239 -1.30 -8.42 2.42
N ARG A 240 -2.30 -8.20 1.55
CA ARG A 240 -2.47 -8.95 0.30
C ARG A 240 -1.32 -8.73 -0.69
N ILE A 241 -0.63 -7.59 -0.63
CA ILE A 241 0.48 -7.26 -1.52
C ILE A 241 1.76 -7.97 -1.06
N VAL A 242 2.02 -8.01 0.24
CA VAL A 242 3.12 -8.82 0.80
C VAL A 242 2.90 -10.32 0.51
N ALA A 243 1.67 -10.81 0.72
CA ALA A 243 1.32 -12.20 0.38
C ALA A 243 1.54 -12.49 -1.11
N GLY A 244 1.08 -11.60 -2.00
CA GLY A 244 1.28 -11.71 -3.44
C GLY A 244 2.76 -11.65 -3.85
N THR A 245 3.57 -10.85 -3.15
CA THR A 245 5.02 -10.79 -3.39
C THR A 245 5.68 -12.16 -3.11
N TYR A 246 5.38 -12.79 -1.98
CA TYR A 246 5.94 -14.10 -1.65
C TYR A 246 5.37 -15.22 -2.54
N LEU A 247 4.11 -15.09 -2.97
CA LEU A 247 3.51 -15.97 -3.97
C LEU A 247 4.32 -15.93 -5.28
N PHE A 248 4.61 -14.74 -5.82
CA PHE A 248 5.45 -14.58 -7.02
C PHE A 248 6.88 -15.05 -6.78
N GLY A 249 7.43 -14.86 -5.58
CA GLY A 249 8.71 -15.43 -5.20
C GLY A 249 8.74 -16.94 -5.33
N CYS A 250 7.70 -17.64 -4.87
CA CYS A 250 7.54 -19.08 -5.03
C CYS A 250 7.46 -19.49 -6.51
N ILE A 251 6.73 -18.75 -7.35
CA ILE A 251 6.63 -19.05 -8.78
C ILE A 251 7.97 -18.89 -9.48
N GLY A 252 8.70 -17.79 -9.19
CA GLY A 252 9.99 -17.50 -9.84
C GLY A 252 11.10 -18.46 -9.45
N CYS A 253 11.13 -18.92 -8.20
CA CYS A 253 12.15 -19.85 -7.69
C CYS A 253 11.77 -21.32 -7.82
N GLY A 254 10.49 -21.63 -8.05
CA GLY A 254 9.93 -22.96 -7.87
C GLY A 254 9.78 -23.33 -6.38
N GLY A 255 9.11 -24.45 -6.09
CA GLY A 255 8.97 -24.99 -4.75
C GLY A 255 7.53 -24.96 -4.22
N SER A 256 7.38 -24.89 -2.88
CA SER A 256 6.06 -24.89 -2.23
C SER A 256 6.09 -24.12 -0.92
N VAL A 257 5.17 -23.17 -0.77
CA VAL A 257 5.12 -22.29 0.41
C VAL A 257 3.70 -22.20 0.99
N LEU A 258 3.61 -22.11 2.30
CA LEU A 258 2.39 -21.75 2.98
C LEU A 258 2.45 -20.27 3.41
N LEU A 259 1.62 -19.45 2.77
CA LEU A 259 1.42 -18.06 3.12
C LEU A 259 0.40 -17.99 4.27
N ASN A 260 0.90 -18.08 5.50
CA ASN A 260 0.09 -18.19 6.68
C ASN A 260 -0.67 -16.89 6.95
N GLN A 261 -1.99 -16.99 7.16
CA GLN A 261 -2.91 -15.86 7.31
C GLN A 261 -3.01 -14.98 6.05
N ALA A 262 -2.62 -15.45 4.86
CA ALA A 262 -2.84 -14.69 3.63
C ALA A 262 -4.34 -14.40 3.42
N PRO A 263 -4.73 -13.17 3.06
CA PRO A 263 -6.13 -12.79 2.86
C PRO A 263 -6.61 -13.23 1.47
N TRP A 264 -6.63 -14.54 1.22
CA TRP A 264 -6.82 -15.15 -0.08
C TRP A 264 -8.08 -14.71 -0.82
N ARG A 265 -9.18 -14.37 -0.08
CA ARG A 265 -10.41 -13.83 -0.68
C ARG A 265 -10.21 -12.47 -1.37
N GLN A 266 -9.18 -11.74 -0.96
CA GLN A 266 -8.81 -10.43 -1.52
C GLN A 266 -7.74 -10.55 -2.61
N MET A 267 -7.34 -11.78 -2.98
CA MET A 267 -6.22 -12.06 -3.89
C MET A 267 -6.64 -12.80 -5.17
N GLU A 268 -7.93 -12.82 -5.52
CA GLU A 268 -8.45 -13.61 -6.64
C GLU A 268 -7.71 -13.32 -7.95
N ALA A 269 -7.58 -12.06 -8.36
CA ALA A 269 -6.86 -11.70 -9.58
C ALA A 269 -5.38 -12.15 -9.55
N VAL A 270 -4.76 -12.17 -8.35
CA VAL A 270 -3.37 -12.59 -8.16
C VAL A 270 -3.24 -14.11 -8.26
N THR A 271 -4.15 -14.87 -7.64
CA THR A 271 -4.15 -16.33 -7.71
C THR A 271 -4.47 -16.83 -9.11
N VAL A 272 -5.42 -16.21 -9.81
CA VAL A 272 -5.70 -16.50 -11.23
C VAL A 272 -4.46 -16.25 -12.10
N ALA A 273 -3.75 -15.14 -11.89
CA ALA A 273 -2.51 -14.88 -12.61
C ALA A 273 -1.44 -15.94 -12.31
N ALA A 274 -1.29 -16.34 -11.03
CA ALA A 274 -0.38 -17.38 -10.60
C ALA A 274 -0.69 -18.74 -11.25
N GLU A 275 -1.94 -19.13 -11.29
CA GLU A 275 -2.39 -20.39 -11.91
C GLU A 275 -2.14 -20.40 -13.42
N ARG A 276 -2.34 -19.27 -14.10
CA ARG A 276 -1.96 -19.11 -15.51
C ARG A 276 -0.45 -19.26 -15.72
N MET A 277 0.38 -18.86 -14.75
CA MET A 277 1.82 -19.09 -14.77
C MET A 277 2.22 -20.55 -14.42
N GLY A 278 1.25 -21.40 -14.10
CA GLY A 278 1.46 -22.83 -13.81
C GLY A 278 1.57 -23.18 -12.34
N ALA A 279 1.37 -22.24 -11.42
CA ALA A 279 1.28 -22.53 -10.01
C ALA A 279 -0.06 -23.20 -9.66
N GLN A 280 -0.07 -23.92 -8.53
CA GLN A 280 -1.29 -24.43 -7.90
C GLN A 280 -1.51 -23.68 -6.58
N CYS A 281 -2.68 -23.07 -6.44
CA CYS A 281 -3.08 -22.32 -5.27
C CYS A 281 -4.18 -23.10 -4.51
N THR A 282 -3.91 -23.49 -3.27
CA THR A 282 -4.87 -24.24 -2.43
C THR A 282 -5.14 -23.48 -1.14
N VAL A 283 -6.41 -23.19 -0.91
CA VAL A 283 -6.85 -22.54 0.34
C VAL A 283 -6.89 -23.55 1.47
N SER A 284 -6.38 -23.15 2.64
CA SER A 284 -6.46 -23.91 3.89
C SER A 284 -6.93 -23.02 5.05
N GLU A 285 -7.21 -23.63 6.20
CA GLU A 285 -7.53 -22.88 7.43
C GLU A 285 -6.36 -21.98 7.89
N GLU A 286 -5.14 -22.35 7.58
CA GLU A 286 -3.95 -21.60 7.95
C GLU A 286 -3.61 -20.44 6.97
N GLY A 287 -4.18 -20.43 5.77
CA GLY A 287 -3.92 -19.43 4.72
C GLY A 287 -3.89 -20.03 3.32
N LEU A 288 -3.00 -19.54 2.47
CA LEU A 288 -2.87 -19.93 1.06
C LEU A 288 -1.60 -20.78 0.86
N PHE A 289 -1.80 -22.04 0.47
CA PHE A 289 -0.69 -22.91 0.03
C PHE A 289 -0.47 -22.72 -1.47
N VAL A 290 0.79 -22.46 -1.85
CA VAL A 290 1.21 -22.23 -3.24
C VAL A 290 2.27 -23.25 -3.60
N GLN A 291 2.07 -23.95 -4.71
CA GLN A 291 3.04 -24.89 -5.29
C GLN A 291 3.36 -24.49 -6.73
N ALA A 292 4.64 -24.34 -7.05
CA ALA A 292 5.14 -23.99 -8.37
C ALA A 292 6.19 -24.97 -8.82
N PRO A 293 5.84 -25.95 -9.68
CA PRO A 293 6.72 -27.07 -10.02
C PRO A 293 7.66 -26.77 -11.20
N GLY A 294 8.48 -25.75 -11.15
CA GLY A 294 9.48 -25.51 -12.18
C GLY A 294 9.33 -24.17 -12.90
N ARG A 295 9.75 -24.11 -14.17
CA ARG A 295 9.76 -22.87 -14.96
C ARG A 295 8.34 -22.33 -15.14
N PRO A 296 8.10 -21.03 -14.87
CA PRO A 296 6.78 -20.44 -15.07
C PRO A 296 6.37 -20.42 -16.56
N LYS A 297 5.07 -20.42 -16.83
CA LYS A 297 4.50 -20.25 -18.16
C LYS A 297 4.21 -18.77 -18.44
N SER A 298 4.26 -18.39 -19.71
CA SER A 298 3.82 -17.06 -20.11
C SER A 298 2.31 -16.86 -19.83
N ILE A 299 1.96 -15.66 -19.40
CA ILE A 299 0.57 -15.33 -19.08
C ILE A 299 -0.19 -14.77 -20.31
N GLY A 300 0.52 -14.54 -21.45
CA GLY A 300 -0.03 -13.86 -22.60
C GLY A 300 -0.22 -12.38 -22.34
N HIS A 301 -1.33 -11.98 -21.72
CA HIS A 301 -1.63 -10.60 -21.36
C HIS A 301 -2.01 -10.48 -19.88
N LEU A 302 -1.40 -9.50 -19.20
CA LEU A 302 -1.68 -9.10 -17.82
C LEU A 302 -1.94 -7.60 -17.79
N GLN A 303 -3.10 -7.20 -17.28
CA GLN A 303 -3.50 -5.80 -17.19
C GLN A 303 -3.69 -5.42 -15.71
N THR A 304 -3.15 -4.27 -15.31
CA THR A 304 -3.40 -3.72 -13.98
C THR A 304 -4.64 -2.83 -13.98
N GLY A 305 -5.35 -2.80 -12.85
CA GLY A 305 -6.53 -1.96 -12.68
C GLY A 305 -6.91 -1.78 -11.22
N PRO A 306 -7.96 -0.97 -10.97
CA PRO A 306 -8.56 -0.86 -9.64
C PRO A 306 -9.10 -2.22 -9.18
N TYR A 307 -9.16 -2.44 -7.87
CA TYR A 307 -9.72 -3.66 -7.31
C TYR A 307 -11.16 -3.90 -7.81
N PRO A 308 -11.55 -5.13 -8.20
CA PRO A 308 -10.85 -6.41 -7.98
C PRO A 308 -9.87 -6.85 -9.08
N GLU A 309 -9.49 -5.97 -10.00
CA GLU A 309 -8.51 -6.29 -11.03
C GLU A 309 -7.09 -6.51 -10.46
N PHE A 310 -6.14 -6.87 -11.33
CA PHE A 310 -4.77 -7.15 -10.89
C PHE A 310 -4.10 -5.87 -10.32
N PRO A 311 -3.60 -5.92 -9.07
CA PRO A 311 -3.10 -4.73 -8.41
C PRO A 311 -1.77 -4.26 -9.01
N THR A 312 -1.69 -2.96 -9.34
CA THR A 312 -0.45 -2.33 -9.80
C THR A 312 0.74 -2.55 -8.85
N ASP A 313 0.49 -2.67 -7.55
CA ASP A 313 1.52 -2.94 -6.53
C ASP A 313 2.21 -4.31 -6.68
N LEU A 314 1.63 -5.23 -7.43
CA LEU A 314 2.24 -6.53 -7.76
C LEU A 314 2.75 -6.62 -9.21
N GLN A 315 2.56 -5.56 -10.01
CA GLN A 315 3.02 -5.53 -11.41
C GLN A 315 4.51 -5.82 -11.52
N SER A 316 5.34 -5.18 -10.69
CA SER A 316 6.79 -5.38 -10.71
C SER A 316 7.19 -6.81 -10.33
N ALA A 317 6.54 -7.42 -9.34
CA ALA A 317 6.80 -8.80 -8.94
C ALA A 317 6.42 -9.80 -10.05
N ALA A 318 5.26 -9.61 -10.69
CA ALA A 318 4.84 -10.40 -11.84
C ALA A 318 5.82 -10.24 -13.02
N MET A 319 6.26 -9.00 -13.31
CA MET A 319 7.25 -8.73 -14.34
C MET A 319 8.56 -9.49 -14.12
N ALA A 320 9.09 -9.48 -12.89
CA ALA A 320 10.32 -10.20 -12.55
C ALA A 320 10.19 -11.72 -12.83
N VAL A 321 9.05 -12.32 -12.47
CA VAL A 321 8.80 -13.75 -12.72
C VAL A 321 8.63 -14.04 -14.21
N LEU A 322 7.91 -13.19 -14.95
CA LEU A 322 7.66 -13.38 -16.38
C LEU A 322 8.91 -13.27 -17.23
N THR A 323 10.00 -12.67 -16.74
CA THR A 323 11.29 -12.66 -17.45
C THR A 323 11.88 -14.05 -17.65
N MET A 324 11.45 -15.06 -16.86
CA MET A 324 11.92 -16.45 -16.95
C MET A 324 10.82 -17.38 -17.48
N ALA A 325 9.65 -16.87 -17.82
CA ALA A 325 8.52 -17.69 -18.26
C ALA A 325 8.76 -18.31 -19.66
N GLU A 326 8.18 -19.48 -19.92
CA GLU A 326 8.15 -20.05 -21.26
C GLU A 326 7.23 -19.26 -22.17
N GLY A 327 7.78 -18.60 -23.20
CA GLY A 327 7.01 -17.83 -24.19
C GLY A 327 7.06 -16.33 -23.97
N ILE A 328 6.05 -15.62 -24.51
CA ILE A 328 5.97 -14.16 -24.52
C ILE A 328 4.79 -13.72 -23.68
N SER A 329 5.02 -12.70 -22.84
CA SER A 329 3.98 -12.03 -22.05
C SER A 329 3.95 -10.54 -22.34
N CYS A 330 2.76 -9.95 -22.25
CA CYS A 330 2.56 -8.51 -22.31
C CYS A 330 1.96 -8.02 -21.00
N ILE A 331 2.55 -6.98 -20.42
CA ILE A 331 1.97 -6.28 -19.26
C ILE A 331 1.48 -4.92 -19.72
N GLU A 332 0.23 -4.60 -19.38
CA GLU A 332 -0.39 -3.29 -19.57
C GLU A 332 -0.61 -2.64 -18.19
N GLU A 333 0.06 -1.48 -17.97
CA GLU A 333 -0.03 -0.74 -16.70
C GLU A 333 -0.95 0.48 -16.88
N ASN A 334 -2.15 0.39 -16.29
CA ASN A 334 -3.17 1.43 -16.45
C ASN A 334 -3.24 2.45 -15.31
N ILE A 335 -2.49 2.21 -14.23
CA ILE A 335 -2.57 3.05 -13.01
C ILE A 335 -1.43 4.09 -13.00
N PHE A 336 -0.17 3.67 -13.23
CA PHE A 336 0.99 4.54 -13.09
C PHE A 336 1.92 4.52 -14.31
N GLU A 337 2.34 5.69 -14.76
CA GLU A 337 3.10 5.87 -16.01
C GLU A 337 4.56 5.39 -15.91
N ASN A 338 5.15 5.38 -14.71
CA ASN A 338 6.57 5.08 -14.51
C ASN A 338 6.80 3.76 -13.73
N ARG A 339 5.89 2.79 -13.85
CA ARG A 339 5.97 1.54 -13.09
C ARG A 339 7.00 0.55 -13.62
N PHE A 340 7.43 0.70 -14.88
CA PHE A 340 8.39 -0.19 -15.53
C PHE A 340 9.87 0.11 -15.25
N ARG A 341 10.20 0.90 -14.24
CA ARG A 341 11.59 1.25 -13.88
C ARG A 341 12.49 0.05 -13.60
N ILE A 342 11.93 -1.07 -13.15
CA ILE A 342 12.69 -2.30 -12.91
C ILE A 342 13.13 -3.00 -14.21
N ALA A 343 12.62 -2.61 -15.37
CA ALA A 343 12.99 -3.22 -16.64
C ALA A 343 14.50 -3.12 -16.92
N GLU A 344 15.11 -1.98 -16.65
CA GLU A 344 16.55 -1.78 -16.90
C GLU A 344 17.43 -2.65 -15.98
N PRO A 345 17.25 -2.70 -14.65
CA PRO A 345 17.95 -3.67 -13.82
C PRO A 345 17.75 -5.13 -14.26
N LEU A 346 16.50 -5.52 -14.65
CA LEU A 346 16.22 -6.87 -15.12
C LEU A 346 16.94 -7.19 -16.45
N LYS A 347 17.01 -6.24 -17.39
CA LYS A 347 17.84 -6.37 -18.61
C LYS A 347 19.32 -6.58 -18.27
N GLY A 348 19.82 -5.89 -17.23
CA GLY A 348 21.16 -6.10 -16.70
C GLY A 348 21.42 -7.50 -16.18
N MET A 349 20.36 -8.25 -15.80
CA MET A 349 20.40 -9.67 -15.43
C MET A 349 20.25 -10.62 -16.63
N GLY A 350 20.06 -10.10 -17.85
CA GLY A 350 19.85 -10.87 -19.06
C GLY A 350 18.40 -11.03 -19.51
N ALA A 351 17.46 -10.30 -18.90
CA ALA A 351 16.05 -10.34 -19.32
C ALA A 351 15.83 -9.66 -20.67
N GLU A 352 14.92 -10.21 -21.49
CA GLU A 352 14.48 -9.66 -22.75
C GLU A 352 13.15 -8.91 -22.59
N ILE A 353 13.23 -7.56 -22.48
CA ILE A 353 12.08 -6.69 -22.24
C ILE A 353 12.09 -5.56 -23.25
N VAL A 354 10.94 -5.34 -23.90
CA VAL A 354 10.69 -4.19 -24.78
C VAL A 354 9.57 -3.34 -24.17
N LEU A 355 9.88 -2.10 -23.81
CA LEU A 355 8.88 -1.14 -23.37
C LEU A 355 8.29 -0.41 -24.57
N LYS A 356 6.95 -0.32 -24.63
CA LYS A 356 6.21 0.44 -25.63
C LYS A 356 5.40 1.52 -24.89
N ASP A 357 5.47 2.75 -25.36
CA ASP A 357 4.65 3.91 -24.92
C ASP A 357 4.53 4.17 -23.40
N GLY A 358 5.44 3.64 -22.60
CA GLY A 358 5.44 3.80 -21.13
C GLY A 358 4.37 3.00 -20.36
N ARG A 359 3.36 2.45 -21.06
CA ARG A 359 2.25 1.68 -20.46
C ARG A 359 2.27 0.20 -20.80
N HIS A 360 3.07 -0.22 -21.78
CA HIS A 360 3.14 -1.62 -22.20
C HIS A 360 4.57 -2.14 -22.14
N ALA A 361 4.74 -3.33 -21.58
CA ALA A 361 5.97 -4.08 -21.60
C ALA A 361 5.73 -5.43 -22.27
N VAL A 362 6.52 -5.75 -23.29
CA VAL A 362 6.59 -7.07 -23.91
C VAL A 362 7.82 -7.77 -23.35
N ILE A 363 7.62 -8.95 -22.78
CA ILE A 363 8.62 -9.74 -22.08
C ILE A 363 8.75 -11.06 -22.80
N THR A 364 9.92 -11.34 -23.38
CA THR A 364 10.28 -12.67 -23.89
C THR A 364 11.02 -13.39 -22.78
N GLY A 365 10.47 -14.50 -22.31
CA GLY A 365 11.05 -15.21 -21.18
C GLY A 365 12.36 -15.93 -21.57
N VAL A 366 13.42 -15.68 -20.80
CA VAL A 366 14.72 -16.35 -20.92
C VAL A 366 14.79 -17.60 -20.05
N GLU A 367 15.74 -18.48 -20.31
CA GLU A 367 15.90 -19.71 -19.53
C GLU A 367 16.41 -19.41 -18.13
N HIS A 368 17.38 -18.51 -18.00
CA HIS A 368 18.00 -18.14 -16.74
C HIS A 368 18.32 -16.64 -16.70
N LEU A 369 18.10 -16.01 -15.55
CA LEU A 369 18.70 -14.73 -15.20
C LEU A 369 20.05 -14.94 -14.55
N ARG A 370 20.95 -13.97 -14.67
CA ARG A 370 22.27 -13.98 -14.02
C ARG A 370 22.28 -13.05 -12.83
N GLY A 371 22.91 -13.50 -11.74
CA GLY A 371 23.14 -12.66 -10.58
C GLY A 371 23.83 -11.36 -10.94
N SER A 372 23.36 -10.26 -10.36
CA SER A 372 23.81 -8.91 -10.70
C SER A 372 23.73 -7.97 -9.50
N ARG A 373 24.43 -6.83 -9.63
CA ARG A 373 24.25 -5.71 -8.70
C ARG A 373 23.15 -4.79 -9.22
N MET A 374 22.12 -4.58 -8.40
CA MET A 374 20.93 -3.82 -8.73
C MET A 374 20.67 -2.73 -7.70
N GLU A 375 19.97 -1.67 -8.09
CA GLU A 375 19.57 -0.59 -7.21
C GLU A 375 18.04 -0.51 -7.11
N ALA A 376 17.51 -0.66 -5.91
CA ALA A 376 16.12 -0.38 -5.62
C ALA A 376 15.90 1.14 -5.57
N CYS A 377 14.96 1.64 -6.35
CA CYS A 377 14.60 3.06 -6.40
C CYS A 377 13.21 3.33 -5.80
N GLU A 378 12.43 2.29 -5.56
CA GLU A 378 11.11 2.35 -4.93
C GLU A 378 10.77 1.00 -4.28
N LEU A 379 9.69 0.99 -3.47
CA LEU A 379 9.30 -0.12 -2.59
C LEU A 379 9.03 -1.43 -3.35
N ARG A 380 8.13 -1.41 -4.33
CA ARG A 380 7.63 -2.63 -4.99
C ARG A 380 8.62 -3.17 -6.02
N GLY A 381 9.26 -2.28 -6.75
CA GLY A 381 10.36 -2.63 -7.64
C GLY A 381 11.55 -3.20 -6.88
N GLY A 382 11.90 -2.61 -5.71
CA GLY A 382 12.95 -3.14 -4.85
C GLY A 382 12.67 -4.58 -4.41
N ALA A 383 11.46 -4.87 -3.95
CA ALA A 383 11.04 -6.23 -3.60
C ALA A 383 11.10 -7.17 -4.83
N ALA A 384 10.65 -6.71 -6.00
CA ALA A 384 10.70 -7.49 -7.24
C ALA A 384 12.15 -7.82 -7.67
N LEU A 385 13.11 -6.88 -7.48
CA LEU A 385 14.53 -7.15 -7.73
C LEU A 385 15.11 -8.19 -6.75
N VAL A 386 14.62 -8.21 -5.51
CA VAL A 386 14.96 -9.30 -4.58
C VAL A 386 14.48 -10.65 -5.10
N LEU A 387 13.22 -10.73 -5.59
CA LEU A 387 12.67 -11.96 -6.19
C LEU A 387 13.47 -12.39 -7.43
N ALA A 388 13.81 -11.46 -8.31
CA ALA A 388 14.64 -11.74 -9.48
C ALA A 388 16.02 -12.29 -9.07
N GLY A 389 16.65 -11.71 -8.03
CA GLY A 389 17.92 -12.19 -7.50
C GLY A 389 17.84 -13.58 -6.88
N LEU A 390 16.72 -13.95 -6.25
CA LEU A 390 16.49 -15.30 -5.71
C LEU A 390 16.36 -16.36 -6.82
N ALA A 391 15.72 -15.99 -7.92
CA ALA A 391 15.50 -16.87 -9.06
C ALA A 391 16.71 -16.97 -10.00
N ALA A 392 17.62 -16.00 -9.96
CA ALA A 392 18.79 -15.92 -10.83
C ALA A 392 19.87 -16.95 -10.47
N GLU A 393 20.73 -17.30 -11.42
CA GLU A 393 21.94 -18.06 -11.17
C GLU A 393 23.06 -17.18 -10.57
N GLY A 394 23.67 -17.62 -9.48
CA GLY A 394 24.80 -16.94 -8.85
C GLY A 394 24.40 -15.96 -7.75
N GLU A 395 25.28 -15.01 -7.46
CA GLU A 395 25.10 -14.01 -6.40
C GLU A 395 24.53 -12.70 -6.96
N SER A 396 23.54 -12.16 -6.27
CA SER A 396 22.99 -10.82 -6.52
C SER A 396 23.16 -9.89 -5.32
N PHE A 397 23.23 -8.59 -5.59
CA PHE A 397 23.29 -7.56 -4.55
C PHE A 397 22.33 -6.42 -4.85
N VAL A 398 21.34 -6.23 -3.97
CA VAL A 398 20.33 -5.16 -4.11
C VAL A 398 20.64 -4.04 -3.12
N THR A 399 20.97 -2.86 -3.62
CA THR A 399 21.12 -1.62 -2.83
C THR A 399 19.76 -0.93 -2.65
N GLY A 400 19.68 0.13 -1.83
CA GLY A 400 18.42 0.84 -1.61
C GLY A 400 17.42 0.10 -0.73
N GLN A 401 17.90 -0.76 0.19
CA GLN A 401 17.07 -1.55 1.12
C GLN A 401 16.04 -0.71 1.86
N HIS A 402 16.35 0.55 2.20
CA HIS A 402 15.43 1.45 2.89
C HIS A 402 14.10 1.70 2.13
N PHE A 403 14.10 1.57 0.79
CA PHE A 403 12.84 1.61 0.03
C PHE A 403 11.98 0.38 0.31
N ILE A 404 12.59 -0.80 0.44
CA ILE A 404 11.88 -2.06 0.71
C ILE A 404 11.30 -2.06 2.14
N GLU A 405 12.06 -1.55 3.11
CA GLU A 405 11.66 -1.43 4.53
C GLU A 405 10.44 -0.52 4.74
N ARG A 406 10.08 0.28 3.76
CA ARG A 406 8.84 1.07 3.78
C ARG A 406 7.57 0.23 3.79
N GLY A 407 7.62 -1.02 3.33
CA GLY A 407 6.43 -1.88 3.21
C GLY A 407 6.61 -3.31 3.67
N TYR A 408 7.84 -3.75 3.96
CA TYR A 408 8.14 -5.08 4.47
C TYR A 408 8.84 -4.98 5.82
N GLU A 409 8.32 -5.64 6.86
CA GLU A 409 8.92 -5.62 8.19
C GLU A 409 10.34 -6.20 8.17
N ASN A 410 10.51 -7.33 7.50
CA ASN A 410 11.83 -7.93 7.31
C ASN A 410 11.82 -8.97 6.17
N ILE A 411 11.91 -8.50 4.94
CA ILE A 411 11.89 -9.37 3.75
C ILE A 411 12.99 -10.45 3.78
N CYS A 412 14.16 -10.14 4.36
CA CYS A 412 15.26 -11.09 4.47
C CYS A 412 14.97 -12.19 5.48
N ARG A 413 14.32 -11.90 6.62
CA ARG A 413 13.89 -12.90 7.58
C ARG A 413 12.84 -13.82 6.96
N ASP A 414 11.82 -13.24 6.38
CA ASP A 414 10.66 -13.94 5.83
C ASP A 414 11.08 -14.88 4.69
N LEU A 415 11.94 -14.42 3.79
CA LEU A 415 12.47 -15.27 2.71
C LEU A 415 13.43 -16.35 3.22
N ARG A 416 14.18 -16.11 4.31
CA ARG A 416 15.00 -17.18 4.96
C ARG A 416 14.12 -18.24 5.59
N GLU A 417 12.97 -17.89 6.18
CA GLU A 417 11.99 -18.86 6.67
C GLU A 417 11.45 -19.74 5.55
N LEU A 418 11.45 -19.22 4.31
CA LEU A 418 11.14 -19.96 3.09
C LEU A 418 12.36 -20.65 2.45
N GLY A 419 13.50 -20.74 3.14
CA GLY A 419 14.69 -21.46 2.69
C GLY A 419 15.64 -20.67 1.80
N ALA A 420 15.39 -19.39 1.53
CA ALA A 420 16.27 -18.56 0.73
C ALA A 420 17.61 -18.26 1.43
N ARG A 421 18.68 -18.17 0.65
CA ARG A 421 20.01 -17.71 1.09
C ARG A 421 20.13 -16.21 0.86
N ILE A 422 19.67 -15.43 1.84
CA ILE A 422 19.56 -13.97 1.77
C ILE A 422 19.96 -13.32 3.08
N ILE A 423 20.74 -12.24 3.02
CA ILE A 423 21.15 -11.46 4.20
C ILE A 423 21.15 -9.96 3.90
N SER A 424 20.82 -9.15 4.91
CA SER A 424 21.08 -7.71 4.92
C SER A 424 22.54 -7.48 5.35
N VAL A 425 23.28 -6.62 4.65
CA VAL A 425 24.70 -6.28 4.87
C VAL A 425 24.95 -4.77 4.85
#